data_07301b1f088fd562db953d04164c51a4
#
_entry.id   07301b1f088fd562db953d04164c51a4
#
_cell.length_a   1.000
_cell.length_b   1.000
_cell.length_c   1.000
_cell.angle_alpha   90.00
_cell.angle_beta   90.00
_cell.angle_gamma   90.00
#
_symmetry.space_group_name_H-M   'P 1'
#
loop_
_entity.id
_entity.type
_entity.pdbx_description
1 polymer ?
#
loop_
_entity_poly.entity_id
_entity_poly.type
_entity_poly.pdbx_seq_one_letter_code
_entity_poly.pdbx_strand_id
1 'polypeptide(L)'
;MLPLYYTKLFPQNVFCRWLSCGSSPQPLSHRELSFTLADDVYLRYLSICNQKELQTLLQKKCPYKLDIGAVYNTKPSIGRHDAVVLSRELVFDIDLTDYDEIRTCCQEAKVCEKCWKFMVVACEIIDKALKDDFGFQSILWVFSGRRGIHCWVSDYEARTLDSPGRGAVADYLCLIIGGDNQNKKVHLGSENLHTSIRTLML
;
A
#
# COMPACT_ATOMS: atom_id res chain seq x y z
N MET A 1 10.21 17.68 -15.77
CA MET A 1 9.91 17.90 -14.34
C MET A 1 10.48 16.81 -13.42
N LEU A 2 10.37 15.51 -13.74
CA LEU A 2 10.90 14.42 -12.92
C LEU A 2 12.39 14.52 -12.53
N PRO A 3 13.33 14.86 -13.44
CA PRO A 3 14.74 15.02 -13.04
C PRO A 3 14.95 16.07 -11.95
N LEU A 4 14.24 17.20 -12.04
CA LEU A 4 14.30 18.25 -11.03
C LEU A 4 13.70 17.79 -9.70
N TYR A 5 12.58 17.06 -9.76
CA TYR A 5 11.94 16.46 -8.57
C TYR A 5 12.90 15.54 -7.82
N TYR A 6 13.52 14.57 -8.50
CA TYR A 6 14.45 13.64 -7.88
C TYR A 6 15.76 14.29 -7.40
N THR A 7 16.13 15.42 -7.99
CA THR A 7 17.35 16.15 -7.59
C THR A 7 17.10 17.05 -6.39
N LYS A 8 15.93 17.69 -6.30
CA LYS A 8 15.70 18.82 -5.36
C LYS A 8 14.61 18.55 -4.33
N LEU A 9 13.62 17.73 -4.63
CA LEU A 9 12.40 17.63 -3.84
C LEU A 9 12.16 16.24 -3.23
N PHE A 10 12.60 15.17 -3.89
CA PHE A 10 12.40 13.82 -3.37
C PHE A 10 13.16 13.63 -2.04
N PRO A 11 12.48 13.21 -0.95
CA PRO A 11 13.07 13.13 0.38
C PRO A 11 13.86 11.81 0.58
N GLN A 12 14.98 11.62 -0.14
CA GLN A 12 15.74 10.38 -0.18
C GLN A 12 16.12 9.86 1.23
N ASN A 13 16.48 10.75 2.15
CA ASN A 13 16.87 10.35 3.49
C ASN A 13 15.70 9.74 4.28
N VAL A 14 14.56 10.42 4.28
CA VAL A 14 13.35 9.95 4.97
C VAL A 14 12.86 8.65 4.35
N PHE A 15 12.88 8.56 3.02
CA PHE A 15 12.47 7.37 2.28
C PHE A 15 13.37 6.17 2.58
N CYS A 16 14.70 6.34 2.58
CA CYS A 16 15.62 5.26 2.95
C CYS A 16 15.44 4.80 4.40
N ARG A 17 15.23 5.73 5.33
CA ARG A 17 14.95 5.39 6.73
C ARG A 17 13.67 4.56 6.87
N TRP A 18 12.62 4.95 6.16
CA TRP A 18 11.36 4.21 6.15
C TRP A 18 11.53 2.81 5.53
N LEU A 19 12.21 2.68 4.37
CA LEU A 19 12.52 1.40 3.74
C LEU A 19 13.32 0.45 4.63
N SER A 20 14.15 1.00 5.52
CA SER A 20 14.96 0.22 6.47
C SER A 20 14.14 -0.32 7.63
N CYS A 21 12.88 0.08 7.77
CA CYS A 21 12.00 -0.33 8.89
C CYS A 21 12.67 -0.17 10.26
N GLY A 22 13.36 0.94 10.48
CA GLY A 22 14.12 1.19 11.71
C GLY A 22 15.33 0.27 11.84
N SER A 23 15.32 -0.58 12.86
CA SER A 23 16.44 -1.49 13.18
C SER A 23 16.24 -2.88 12.58
N SER A 24 15.76 -3.00 11.32
CA SER A 24 15.64 -4.28 10.66
C SER A 24 17.01 -5.01 10.65
N PRO A 25 17.07 -6.29 11.03
CA PRO A 25 18.31 -7.06 10.95
C PRO A 25 18.80 -7.28 9.52
N GLN A 26 17.92 -7.07 8.54
CA GLN A 26 18.25 -7.24 7.14
C GLN A 26 18.78 -5.93 6.53
N PRO A 27 19.86 -6.00 5.73
CA PRO A 27 20.38 -4.82 5.06
C PRO A 27 19.39 -4.29 4.01
N LEU A 28 19.40 -2.97 3.80
CA LEU A 28 18.56 -2.31 2.80
C LEU A 28 18.73 -2.90 1.38
N SER A 29 19.89 -3.49 1.09
CA SER A 29 20.18 -4.19 -0.17
C SER A 29 19.37 -5.48 -0.40
N HIS A 30 18.68 -5.97 0.62
CA HIS A 30 17.78 -7.12 0.51
C HIS A 30 16.33 -6.72 0.18
N ARG A 31 16.03 -5.42 0.19
CA ARG A 31 14.74 -4.89 -0.23
C ARG A 31 14.68 -4.80 -1.76
N GLU A 32 13.65 -5.40 -2.35
CA GLU A 32 13.37 -5.22 -3.77
C GLU A 32 12.71 -3.86 -4.03
N LEU A 33 13.15 -3.20 -5.09
CA LEU A 33 12.49 -2.07 -5.69
C LEU A 33 12.21 -2.39 -7.16
N SER A 34 11.15 -1.81 -7.70
CA SER A 34 10.87 -1.86 -9.13
C SER A 34 10.50 -0.47 -9.63
N PHE A 35 10.86 -0.16 -10.87
CA PHE A 35 10.62 1.14 -11.48
C PHE A 35 9.88 0.97 -12.78
N THR A 36 8.89 1.83 -13.02
CA THR A 36 8.32 2.02 -14.34
C THR A 36 8.88 3.30 -14.94
N LEU A 37 9.52 3.18 -16.08
CA LEU A 37 10.14 4.27 -16.84
C LEU A 37 9.19 4.79 -17.91
N ALA A 38 9.59 5.85 -18.61
CA ALA A 38 8.94 6.29 -19.85
C ALA A 38 8.74 5.08 -20.79
N ASP A 39 7.69 5.14 -21.60
CA ASP A 39 7.29 4.06 -22.53
C ASP A 39 6.93 2.74 -21.84
N ASP A 40 6.48 2.80 -20.57
CA ASP A 40 6.05 1.67 -19.76
C ASP A 40 7.10 0.56 -19.55
N VAL A 41 8.37 0.87 -19.72
CA VAL A 41 9.46 -0.06 -19.44
C VAL A 41 9.52 -0.35 -17.94
N TYR A 42 9.31 -1.63 -17.58
CA TYR A 42 9.29 -2.06 -16.18
C TYR A 42 10.61 -2.73 -15.78
N LEU A 43 11.33 -2.09 -14.86
CA LEU A 43 12.59 -2.59 -14.30
C LEU A 43 12.34 -3.24 -12.95
N ARG A 44 12.69 -4.52 -12.81
CA ARG A 44 12.54 -5.31 -11.58
C ARG A 44 13.89 -5.66 -10.95
N TYR A 45 13.80 -6.23 -9.74
CA TYR A 45 14.95 -6.75 -8.99
C TYR A 45 16.01 -5.70 -8.68
N LEU A 46 15.59 -4.44 -8.58
CA LEU A 46 16.46 -3.37 -8.12
C LEU A 46 16.62 -3.44 -6.61
N SER A 47 17.77 -3.04 -6.12
CA SER A 47 18.01 -2.86 -4.70
C SER A 47 19.07 -1.79 -4.49
N ILE A 48 19.17 -1.26 -3.30
CA ILE A 48 20.07 -0.18 -2.94
C ILE A 48 20.77 -0.50 -1.62
N CYS A 49 22.01 -0.09 -1.45
CA CYS A 49 22.74 -0.28 -0.20
C CYS A 49 22.63 0.95 0.72
N ASN A 50 22.40 2.13 0.14
CA ASN A 50 22.36 3.39 0.89
C ASN A 50 21.63 4.49 0.12
N GLN A 51 21.45 5.64 0.79
CA GLN A 51 20.78 6.82 0.24
C GLN A 51 21.45 7.35 -1.04
N LYS A 52 22.78 7.36 -1.11
CA LYS A 52 23.51 7.89 -2.27
C LYS A 52 23.26 7.04 -3.52
N GLU A 53 23.20 5.74 -3.35
CA GLU A 53 22.85 4.80 -4.42
C GLU A 53 21.42 5.01 -4.90
N LEU A 54 20.44 5.17 -3.98
CA LEU A 54 19.06 5.53 -4.32
C LEU A 54 19.01 6.82 -5.13
N GLN A 55 19.68 7.87 -4.67
CA GLN A 55 19.71 9.16 -5.35
C GLN A 55 20.25 9.03 -6.78
N THR A 56 21.37 8.34 -6.94
CA THR A 56 21.99 8.10 -8.24
C THR A 56 21.06 7.31 -9.16
N LEU A 57 20.41 6.29 -8.64
CA LEU A 57 19.49 5.43 -9.38
C LEU A 57 18.25 6.20 -9.85
N LEU A 58 17.62 6.98 -8.96
CA LEU A 58 16.47 7.80 -9.26
C LEU A 58 16.78 8.90 -10.30
N GLN A 59 17.91 9.58 -10.14
CA GLN A 59 18.34 10.62 -11.08
C GLN A 59 18.68 10.06 -12.46
N LYS A 60 19.31 8.87 -12.52
CA LYS A 60 19.69 8.22 -13.77
C LYS A 60 18.50 7.64 -14.52
N LYS A 61 17.56 7.02 -13.79
CA LYS A 61 16.44 6.28 -14.39
C LYS A 61 15.18 7.15 -14.54
N CYS A 62 15.00 8.15 -13.69
CA CYS A 62 13.84 9.04 -13.68
C CYS A 62 12.49 8.30 -13.80
N PRO A 63 12.22 7.30 -12.93
CA PRO A 63 10.98 6.54 -13.01
C PRO A 63 9.77 7.44 -12.75
N TYR A 64 8.64 7.16 -13.40
CA TYR A 64 7.37 7.82 -13.06
C TYR A 64 6.53 7.01 -12.07
N LYS A 65 6.81 5.70 -11.91
CA LYS A 65 6.31 4.87 -10.81
C LYS A 65 7.47 4.18 -10.11
N LEU A 66 7.33 4.05 -8.80
CA LEU A 66 8.27 3.37 -7.94
C LEU A 66 7.48 2.37 -7.10
N ASP A 67 7.77 1.08 -7.28
CA ASP A 67 7.16 0.00 -6.51
C ASP A 67 8.13 -0.48 -5.43
N ILE A 68 7.59 -0.71 -4.24
CA ILE A 68 8.33 -1.18 -3.08
C ILE A 68 7.98 -2.64 -2.87
N GLY A 69 8.96 -3.50 -3.06
CA GLY A 69 8.83 -4.94 -2.90
C GLY A 69 9.14 -5.43 -1.50
N ALA A 70 9.24 -6.75 -1.36
CA ALA A 70 9.55 -7.41 -0.10
C ALA A 70 11.05 -7.28 0.28
N VAL A 71 11.33 -7.60 1.53
CA VAL A 71 12.68 -7.87 2.02
C VAL A 71 12.92 -9.37 1.94
N TYR A 72 14.01 -9.77 1.31
CA TYR A 72 14.38 -11.18 1.11
C TYR A 72 15.55 -11.60 2.02
N ASN A 73 15.75 -12.89 2.13
CA ASN A 73 16.93 -13.47 2.79
C ASN A 73 18.23 -13.18 2.04
N THR A 74 18.15 -12.78 0.77
CA THR A 74 19.28 -12.49 -0.12
C THR A 74 18.98 -11.24 -0.96
N LYS A 75 20.03 -10.68 -1.58
CA LYS A 75 19.86 -9.55 -2.52
C LYS A 75 18.99 -9.98 -3.72
N PRO A 76 17.96 -9.20 -4.07
CA PRO A 76 17.13 -9.47 -5.25
C PRO A 76 17.94 -9.59 -6.53
N SER A 77 17.66 -10.61 -7.32
CA SER A 77 18.30 -10.81 -8.63
C SER A 77 17.46 -11.71 -9.54
N ILE A 78 17.62 -11.55 -10.84
CA ILE A 78 16.93 -12.38 -11.85
C ILE A 78 17.35 -13.85 -11.69
N GLY A 79 16.40 -14.77 -11.78
CA GLY A 79 16.64 -16.21 -11.79
C GLY A 79 16.94 -16.84 -10.43
N ARG A 80 16.81 -16.11 -9.33
CA ARG A 80 16.94 -16.70 -7.99
C ARG A 80 15.63 -17.37 -7.56
N HIS A 81 15.65 -18.70 -7.56
CA HIS A 81 14.54 -19.54 -7.09
C HIS A 81 14.61 -19.84 -5.58
N ASP A 82 15.72 -19.54 -4.93
CA ASP A 82 16.00 -19.73 -3.50
C ASP A 82 15.72 -18.49 -2.63
N ALA A 83 15.22 -17.41 -3.23
CA ALA A 83 14.90 -16.20 -2.52
C ALA A 83 13.61 -16.38 -1.69
N VAL A 84 13.76 -16.23 -0.37
CA VAL A 84 12.65 -16.32 0.59
C VAL A 84 12.28 -14.93 1.06
N VAL A 85 10.98 -14.61 1.02
CA VAL A 85 10.44 -13.37 1.57
C VAL A 85 10.51 -13.45 3.10
N LEU A 86 11.17 -12.51 3.72
CA LEU A 86 11.28 -12.39 5.18
C LEU A 86 10.28 -11.40 5.76
N SER A 87 10.04 -10.30 5.07
CA SER A 87 9.05 -9.31 5.49
C SER A 87 8.58 -8.43 4.33
N ARG A 88 7.38 -7.92 4.45
CA ARG A 88 6.80 -6.91 3.56
C ARG A 88 5.70 -6.17 4.31
N GLU A 89 5.58 -4.88 4.15
CA GLU A 89 4.50 -4.10 4.74
C GLU A 89 3.13 -4.74 4.39
N LEU A 90 2.19 -4.67 5.32
CA LEU A 90 0.80 -4.99 5.02
C LEU A 90 0.19 -3.76 4.35
N VAL A 91 -0.25 -3.90 3.11
CA VAL A 91 -0.73 -2.77 2.31
C VAL A 91 -2.18 -3.02 1.89
N PHE A 92 -3.01 -2.00 2.10
CA PHE A 92 -4.35 -1.92 1.53
C PHE A 92 -4.33 -0.89 0.40
N ASP A 93 -4.75 -1.31 -0.78
CA ASP A 93 -4.91 -0.46 -1.96
C ASP A 93 -6.41 -0.23 -2.18
N ILE A 94 -6.83 1.03 -2.10
CA ILE A 94 -8.24 1.42 -2.19
C ILE A 94 -8.39 2.38 -3.37
N ASP A 95 -9.14 1.95 -4.37
CA ASP A 95 -9.36 2.72 -5.60
C ASP A 95 -10.82 3.20 -5.68
N LEU A 96 -11.01 4.44 -6.10
CA LEU A 96 -12.36 5.01 -6.27
C LEU A 96 -13.19 4.28 -7.33
N THR A 97 -12.58 3.59 -8.27
CA THR A 97 -13.32 2.78 -9.27
C THR A 97 -14.08 1.61 -8.65
N ASP A 98 -13.66 1.13 -7.48
CA ASP A 98 -14.39 0.10 -6.74
C ASP A 98 -15.77 0.57 -6.28
N TYR A 99 -15.98 1.88 -6.27
CA TYR A 99 -17.22 2.54 -5.87
C TYR A 99 -18.02 3.09 -7.06
N ASP A 100 -17.65 2.79 -8.31
CA ASP A 100 -18.29 3.37 -9.50
C ASP A 100 -19.78 3.08 -9.59
N GLU A 101 -20.23 1.94 -9.09
CA GLU A 101 -21.65 1.57 -9.07
C GLU A 101 -22.51 2.42 -8.11
N ILE A 102 -21.91 3.02 -7.09
CA ILE A 102 -22.61 3.85 -6.09
C ILE A 102 -22.23 5.33 -6.19
N ARG A 103 -21.18 5.68 -6.92
CA ARG A 103 -20.82 7.07 -7.19
C ARG A 103 -21.76 7.69 -8.20
N THR A 104 -22.44 8.77 -7.81
CA THR A 104 -23.39 9.51 -8.67
C THR A 104 -22.79 10.77 -9.29
N CYS A 105 -21.57 11.17 -8.91
CA CYS A 105 -20.95 12.43 -9.31
C CYS A 105 -19.86 12.28 -10.36
N CYS A 106 -19.09 11.19 -10.34
CA CYS A 106 -17.96 10.90 -11.21
C CYS A 106 -17.89 9.42 -11.52
N GLN A 107 -17.18 9.06 -12.58
CA GLN A 107 -16.89 7.68 -12.97
C GLN A 107 -15.42 7.54 -13.39
N GLU A 108 -14.90 6.31 -13.36
CA GLU A 108 -13.54 5.97 -13.77
C GLU A 108 -12.46 6.81 -13.05
N ALA A 109 -11.61 7.49 -13.84
CA ALA A 109 -10.50 8.27 -13.31
C ALA A 109 -10.88 9.68 -12.82
N LYS A 110 -12.14 10.10 -13.00
CA LYS A 110 -12.58 11.42 -12.56
C LYS A 110 -12.84 11.42 -11.06
N VAL A 111 -12.36 12.45 -10.38
CA VAL A 111 -12.47 12.63 -8.92
C VAL A 111 -12.98 14.02 -8.61
N CYS A 112 -13.86 14.14 -7.63
CA CYS A 112 -14.32 15.41 -7.07
C CYS A 112 -14.49 15.29 -5.55
N GLU A 113 -14.74 16.39 -4.88
CA GLU A 113 -14.94 16.43 -3.43
C GLU A 113 -16.06 15.50 -2.93
N LYS A 114 -17.10 15.28 -3.74
CA LYS A 114 -18.22 14.41 -3.35
C LYS A 114 -17.82 12.94 -3.30
N CYS A 115 -17.10 12.45 -4.31
CA CYS A 115 -16.66 11.05 -4.30
C CYS A 115 -15.40 10.81 -3.45
N TRP A 116 -14.58 11.84 -3.19
CA TRP A 116 -13.45 11.72 -2.30
C TRP A 116 -13.85 11.33 -0.86
N LYS A 117 -15.07 11.59 -0.46
CA LYS A 117 -15.62 11.17 0.83
C LYS A 117 -15.55 9.64 1.04
N PHE A 118 -15.66 8.84 -0.02
CA PHE A 118 -15.47 7.38 0.09
C PHE A 118 -14.06 7.03 0.58
N MET A 119 -13.05 7.77 0.12
CA MET A 119 -11.67 7.57 0.59
C MET A 119 -11.50 7.98 2.05
N VAL A 120 -12.14 9.06 2.47
CA VAL A 120 -12.11 9.51 3.87
C VAL A 120 -12.74 8.45 4.78
N VAL A 121 -13.91 7.94 4.42
CA VAL A 121 -14.61 6.89 5.20
C VAL A 121 -13.76 5.60 5.24
N ALA A 122 -13.17 5.20 4.12
CA ALA A 122 -12.29 4.03 4.10
C ALA A 122 -11.06 4.22 5.00
N CYS A 123 -10.43 5.41 4.98
CA CYS A 123 -9.35 5.74 5.91
C CYS A 123 -9.78 5.60 7.37
N GLU A 124 -10.90 6.19 7.75
CA GLU A 124 -11.38 6.21 9.13
C GLU A 124 -11.68 4.79 9.64
N ILE A 125 -12.36 3.98 8.83
CA ILE A 125 -12.72 2.60 9.19
C ILE A 125 -11.47 1.73 9.34
N ILE A 126 -10.61 1.73 8.33
CA ILE A 126 -9.43 0.87 8.31
C ILE A 126 -8.42 1.31 9.37
N ASP A 127 -8.16 2.60 9.49
CA ASP A 127 -7.22 3.14 10.48
C ASP A 127 -7.66 2.79 11.91
N LYS A 128 -8.95 2.95 12.18
CA LYS A 128 -9.53 2.58 13.48
C LYS A 128 -9.41 1.09 13.75
N ALA A 129 -9.81 0.23 12.81
CA ALA A 129 -9.73 -1.21 12.99
C ALA A 129 -8.28 -1.70 13.15
N LEU A 130 -7.35 -1.18 12.34
CA LEU A 130 -5.94 -1.54 12.46
C LEU A 130 -5.35 -1.19 13.82
N LYS A 131 -5.77 -0.06 14.42
CA LYS A 131 -5.30 0.38 15.75
C LYS A 131 -6.00 -0.34 16.89
N ASP A 132 -7.33 -0.38 16.84
CA ASP A 132 -8.14 -0.85 17.99
C ASP A 132 -8.20 -2.38 18.06
N ASP A 133 -8.29 -3.07 16.90
CA ASP A 133 -8.51 -4.51 16.86
C ASP A 133 -7.21 -5.30 16.66
N PHE A 134 -6.27 -4.76 15.86
CA PHE A 134 -4.98 -5.40 15.58
C PHE A 134 -3.81 -4.82 16.39
N GLY A 135 -3.99 -3.65 17.02
CA GLY A 135 -2.95 -2.99 17.81
C GLY A 135 -1.80 -2.37 17.02
N PHE A 136 -1.94 -2.25 15.69
CA PHE A 136 -0.91 -1.65 14.85
C PHE A 136 -0.81 -0.14 15.05
N GLN A 137 0.41 0.39 15.06
CA GLN A 137 0.69 1.80 15.34
C GLN A 137 1.46 2.49 14.21
N SER A 138 2.22 1.74 13.43
CA SER A 138 3.08 2.27 12.37
C SER A 138 2.34 2.31 11.04
N ILE A 139 1.33 3.18 10.95
CA ILE A 139 0.44 3.30 9.79
C ILE A 139 0.74 4.57 9.00
N LEU A 140 0.93 4.42 7.69
CA LEU A 140 1.16 5.53 6.75
C LEU A 140 0.12 5.50 5.65
N TRP A 141 -0.64 6.58 5.51
CA TRP A 141 -1.56 6.79 4.42
C TRP A 141 -0.91 7.59 3.29
N VAL A 142 -1.04 7.11 2.07
CA VAL A 142 -0.43 7.71 0.88
C VAL A 142 -1.47 7.88 -0.20
N PHE A 143 -1.57 9.08 -0.76
CA PHE A 143 -2.35 9.31 -1.98
C PHE A 143 -1.68 8.61 -3.16
N SER A 144 -2.40 7.78 -3.92
CA SER A 144 -1.86 7.00 -5.04
C SER A 144 -1.37 7.86 -6.22
N GLY A 145 -1.70 9.16 -6.20
CA GLY A 145 -1.35 10.12 -7.24
C GLY A 145 -2.43 10.30 -8.31
N ARG A 146 -3.52 9.53 -8.26
CA ARG A 146 -4.61 9.63 -9.24
C ARG A 146 -6.00 9.61 -8.63
N ARG A 147 -6.47 8.50 -8.09
CA ARG A 147 -7.86 8.34 -7.64
C ARG A 147 -8.03 7.43 -6.43
N GLY A 148 -6.96 7.01 -5.81
CA GLY A 148 -6.98 6.08 -4.69
C GLY A 148 -6.04 6.48 -3.57
N ILE A 149 -6.04 5.68 -2.54
CA ILE A 149 -5.17 5.79 -1.38
C ILE A 149 -4.59 4.42 -1.03
N HIS A 150 -3.37 4.42 -0.51
CA HIS A 150 -2.73 3.22 0.04
C HIS A 150 -2.53 3.39 1.54
N CYS A 151 -2.89 2.37 2.30
CA CYS A 151 -2.54 2.24 3.71
C CYS A 151 -1.34 1.29 3.84
N TRP A 152 -0.25 1.76 4.39
CA TRP A 152 0.98 0.98 4.63
C TRP A 152 1.15 0.74 6.12
N VAL A 153 1.09 -0.52 6.55
CA VAL A 153 1.28 -0.92 7.95
C VAL A 153 2.69 -1.52 8.07
N SER A 154 3.53 -0.85 8.87
CA SER A 154 4.96 -1.13 8.97
C SER A 154 5.37 -1.74 10.31
N ASP A 155 4.42 -2.07 11.19
CA ASP A 155 4.68 -2.82 12.42
C ASP A 155 5.35 -4.16 12.10
N TYR A 156 6.23 -4.63 12.98
CA TYR A 156 6.97 -5.87 12.76
C TYR A 156 6.03 -7.06 12.55
N GLU A 157 5.01 -7.18 13.37
CA GLU A 157 3.99 -8.23 13.32
C GLU A 157 3.25 -8.20 11.98
N ALA A 158 2.85 -7.02 11.51
CA ALA A 158 2.17 -6.85 10.22
C ALA A 158 3.06 -7.23 9.04
N ARG A 159 4.36 -6.86 9.11
CA ARG A 159 5.31 -7.13 8.02
C ARG A 159 5.69 -8.61 7.91
N THR A 160 5.62 -9.36 9.00
CA THR A 160 5.99 -10.78 9.05
C THR A 160 4.82 -11.74 8.86
N LEU A 161 3.60 -11.22 8.70
CA LEU A 161 2.44 -12.04 8.34
C LEU A 161 2.68 -12.83 7.06
N ASP A 162 2.38 -14.10 7.10
CA ASP A 162 2.31 -14.97 5.93
C ASP A 162 1.04 -14.70 5.07
N SER A 163 0.90 -15.39 3.97
CA SER A 163 -0.25 -15.19 3.08
C SER A 163 -1.60 -15.52 3.74
N PRO A 164 -1.75 -16.63 4.51
CA PRO A 164 -2.95 -16.88 5.29
C PRO A 164 -3.28 -15.78 6.31
N GLY A 165 -2.27 -15.30 7.05
CA GLY A 165 -2.45 -14.22 8.02
C GLY A 165 -2.91 -12.91 7.36
N ARG A 166 -2.33 -12.55 6.22
CA ARG A 166 -2.76 -11.38 5.44
C ARG A 166 -4.19 -11.54 4.93
N GLY A 167 -4.56 -12.74 4.46
CA GLY A 167 -5.92 -13.07 4.05
C GLY A 167 -6.90 -12.90 5.21
N ALA A 168 -6.58 -13.42 6.39
CA ALA A 168 -7.43 -13.30 7.56
C ALA A 168 -7.68 -11.84 7.99
N VAL A 169 -6.66 -10.96 7.90
CA VAL A 169 -6.85 -9.52 8.16
C VAL A 169 -7.77 -8.90 7.12
N ALA A 170 -7.60 -9.24 5.84
CA ALA A 170 -8.46 -8.73 4.77
C ALA A 170 -9.91 -9.22 4.93
N ASP A 171 -10.11 -10.50 5.25
CA ASP A 171 -11.43 -11.09 5.48
C ASP A 171 -12.14 -10.47 6.69
N TYR A 172 -11.39 -10.17 7.76
CA TYR A 172 -11.92 -9.50 8.94
C TYR A 172 -12.46 -8.10 8.61
N LEU A 173 -11.80 -7.38 7.71
CA LEU A 173 -12.21 -6.04 7.26
C LEU A 173 -13.23 -6.08 6.13
N CYS A 174 -13.49 -7.26 5.55
CA CYS A 174 -14.43 -7.42 4.46
C CYS A 174 -15.88 -7.42 4.98
N LEU A 175 -16.67 -6.45 4.52
CA LEU A 175 -18.09 -6.33 4.88
C LEU A 175 -19.02 -7.11 3.98
N ILE A 176 -18.60 -7.30 2.74
CA ILE A 176 -19.40 -7.91 1.69
C ILE A 176 -18.47 -8.84 0.90
N ILE A 177 -18.81 -10.11 0.89
CA ILE A 177 -18.16 -11.06 -0.01
C ILE A 177 -18.82 -10.88 -1.38
N GLY A 178 -18.06 -10.31 -2.31
CA GLY A 178 -18.51 -10.11 -3.70
C GLY A 178 -18.69 -11.44 -4.43
N GLY A 179 -19.73 -11.53 -5.24
CA GLY A 179 -19.98 -12.60 -6.19
C GLY A 179 -21.01 -12.14 -7.22
N ASP A 180 -20.92 -12.61 -8.45
CA ASP A 180 -21.69 -12.13 -9.62
C ASP A 180 -23.22 -12.17 -9.46
N ASN A 181 -23.74 -12.80 -8.41
CA ASN A 181 -25.18 -13.02 -8.19
C ASN A 181 -25.71 -12.51 -6.84
N GLN A 182 -24.94 -11.80 -6.05
CA GLN A 182 -25.44 -11.22 -4.81
C GLN A 182 -25.98 -9.82 -5.08
N ASN A 183 -27.30 -9.65 -4.95
CA ASN A 183 -27.90 -8.34 -4.79
C ASN A 183 -27.16 -7.64 -3.64
N LYS A 184 -26.44 -6.57 -3.94
CA LYS A 184 -25.57 -5.79 -3.04
C LYS A 184 -26.38 -5.07 -1.96
N LYS A 185 -27.15 -5.81 -1.17
CA LYS A 185 -27.85 -5.28 0.00
C LYS A 185 -27.06 -5.64 1.23
N VAL A 186 -26.38 -4.66 1.79
CA VAL A 186 -25.84 -4.75 3.15
C VAL A 186 -27.03 -4.87 4.09
N HIS A 187 -27.18 -6.00 4.78
CA HIS A 187 -28.10 -6.11 5.88
C HIS A 187 -27.52 -5.38 7.10
N LEU A 188 -27.83 -4.09 7.18
CA LEU A 188 -27.33 -3.19 8.25
C LEU A 188 -27.77 -3.58 9.66
N GLY A 189 -28.69 -4.51 9.79
CA GLY A 189 -29.16 -5.05 11.05
C GLY A 189 -28.54 -6.39 11.48
N SER A 190 -27.56 -6.92 10.73
CA SER A 190 -26.90 -8.17 11.14
C SER A 190 -25.98 -7.92 12.33
N GLU A 191 -26.00 -8.84 13.33
CA GLU A 191 -25.15 -8.79 14.51
C GLU A 191 -23.64 -8.85 14.18
N ASN A 192 -23.29 -9.19 12.94
CA ASN A 192 -21.93 -9.42 12.46
C ASN A 192 -21.26 -8.17 11.86
N LEU A 193 -21.89 -6.99 11.90
CA LEU A 193 -21.22 -5.76 11.47
C LEU A 193 -20.14 -5.35 12.47
N HIS A 194 -18.94 -5.11 11.95
CA HIS A 194 -17.81 -4.60 12.73
C HIS A 194 -18.22 -3.36 13.54
N THR A 195 -17.76 -3.25 14.78
CA THR A 195 -18.15 -2.17 15.72
C THR A 195 -17.89 -0.78 15.15
N SER A 196 -16.79 -0.59 14.42
CA SER A 196 -16.43 0.68 13.80
C SER A 196 -17.47 1.17 12.77
N ILE A 197 -18.13 0.22 12.09
CA ILE A 197 -19.16 0.55 11.10
C ILE A 197 -20.47 0.91 11.79
N ARG A 198 -20.82 0.21 12.86
CA ARG A 198 -21.98 0.59 13.69
C ARG A 198 -21.87 2.03 14.20
N THR A 199 -20.67 2.44 14.59
CA THR A 199 -20.41 3.80 15.13
C THR A 199 -20.54 4.89 14.05
N LEU A 200 -20.22 4.60 12.79
CA LEU A 200 -20.34 5.55 11.68
C LEU A 200 -21.78 5.68 11.14
N MET A 201 -22.68 4.77 11.55
CA MET A 201 -24.09 4.76 11.11
C MET A 201 -25.03 5.44 12.10
N LEU A 202 -24.53 5.85 13.27
CA LEU A 202 -25.23 6.64 14.29
C LEU A 202 -24.90 8.12 14.15
#